data_fc23d1e37a6ca4fb293960b82d28d792
#
_entry.id   fc23d1e37a6ca4fb293960b82d28d792
#
_cell.length_a   1.000
_cell.length_b   1.000
_cell.length_c   1.000
_cell.angle_alpha   90.00
_cell.angle_beta   90.00
_cell.angle_gamma   90.00
#
_symmetry.space_group_name_H-M   'P 1'
#
loop_
_entity.id
_entity.type
_entity.pdbx_description
1 polymer ?
#
loop_
_entity_poly.entity_id
_entity_poly.type
_entity_poly.pdbx_seq_one_letter_code
_entity_poly.pdbx_strand_id
1 'polypeptide(L)'
;MKARLHPTPAMQKAIDDYAEAKIQGIQSRAQEAVMKERNDIATRATYLCLLACYQVGLSPRTLKRIQDAMAGPVADKYNEYRNDQLADLWAQVTLQNIGVDVPKTEEPL
;
A
#
# COMPACT_ATOMS: atom_id res chain seq x y z
N MET A 1 -23.14 38.16 -38.45
CA MET A 1 -23.57 37.94 -37.06
C MET A 1 -23.19 36.55 -36.62
N LYS A 2 -22.51 36.47 -35.53
CA LYS A 2 -22.12 35.17 -34.99
C LYS A 2 -23.17 34.70 -33.99
N ALA A 3 -23.93 33.71 -34.36
CA ALA A 3 -24.82 33.05 -33.43
C ALA A 3 -23.96 32.23 -32.45
N ARG A 4 -24.02 32.58 -31.19
CA ARG A 4 -23.47 31.70 -30.15
C ARG A 4 -24.42 30.52 -29.98
N LEU A 5 -23.91 29.35 -30.32
CA LEU A 5 -24.63 28.12 -30.02
C LEU A 5 -24.46 27.82 -28.54
N HIS A 6 -25.51 28.01 -27.79
CA HIS A 6 -25.55 27.52 -26.42
C HIS A 6 -25.98 26.04 -26.46
N PRO A 7 -25.27 25.15 -25.78
CA PRO A 7 -25.72 23.77 -25.71
C PRO A 7 -27.11 23.71 -25.07
N THR A 8 -27.95 22.86 -25.60
CA THR A 8 -29.23 22.55 -24.98
C THR A 8 -28.97 21.87 -23.61
N PRO A 9 -29.92 21.87 -22.67
CA PRO A 9 -29.75 21.16 -21.42
C PRO A 9 -29.39 19.69 -21.59
N ALA A 10 -29.92 19.03 -22.61
CA ALA A 10 -29.57 17.64 -22.91
C ALA A 10 -28.11 17.49 -23.38
N MET A 11 -27.65 18.41 -24.22
CA MET A 11 -26.26 18.43 -24.70
C MET A 11 -25.28 18.73 -23.55
N GLN A 12 -25.62 19.67 -22.68
CA GLN A 12 -24.81 20.04 -21.55
C GLN A 12 -24.67 18.86 -20.58
N LYS A 13 -25.76 18.14 -20.33
CA LYS A 13 -25.73 16.94 -19.51
C LYS A 13 -24.85 15.86 -20.12
N ALA A 14 -24.94 15.65 -21.43
CA ALA A 14 -24.11 14.66 -22.12
C ALA A 14 -22.61 15.01 -22.02
N ILE A 15 -22.26 16.29 -22.14
CA ILE A 15 -20.89 16.77 -21.98
C ILE A 15 -20.40 16.55 -20.55
N ASP A 16 -21.23 16.88 -19.56
CA ASP A 16 -20.88 16.73 -18.15
C ASP A 16 -20.72 15.25 -17.78
N ASP A 17 -21.63 14.38 -18.25
CA ASP A 17 -21.55 12.94 -18.03
C ASP A 17 -20.28 12.33 -18.65
N TYR A 18 -19.93 12.76 -19.86
CA TYR A 18 -18.71 12.32 -20.54
C TYR A 18 -17.45 12.75 -19.76
N ALA A 19 -17.40 14.02 -19.35
CA ALA A 19 -16.27 14.56 -18.59
C ALA A 19 -16.12 13.83 -17.25
N GLU A 20 -17.23 13.60 -16.55
CA GLU A 20 -17.23 12.85 -15.28
C GLU A 20 -16.75 11.43 -15.47
N ALA A 21 -17.25 10.71 -16.47
CA ALA A 21 -16.84 9.34 -16.77
C ALA A 21 -15.34 9.27 -17.08
N LYS A 22 -14.82 10.25 -17.81
CA LYS A 22 -13.39 10.32 -18.14
C LYS A 22 -12.52 10.58 -16.92
N ILE A 23 -12.96 11.49 -16.04
CA ILE A 23 -12.27 11.78 -14.77
C ILE A 23 -12.25 10.54 -13.88
N GLN A 24 -13.38 9.84 -13.74
CA GLN A 24 -13.45 8.60 -12.98
C GLN A 24 -12.52 7.52 -13.54
N GLY A 25 -12.45 7.39 -14.86
CA GLY A 25 -11.53 6.45 -15.50
C GLY A 25 -10.06 6.77 -15.22
N ILE A 26 -9.69 8.03 -15.21
CA ILE A 26 -8.33 8.47 -14.87
C ILE A 26 -8.03 8.19 -13.40
N GLN A 27 -8.96 8.50 -12.50
CA GLN A 27 -8.79 8.22 -11.06
C GLN A 27 -8.66 6.72 -10.79
N SER A 28 -9.47 5.88 -11.43
CA SER A 28 -9.39 4.42 -11.27
C SER A 28 -8.03 3.89 -11.73
N ARG A 29 -7.52 4.36 -12.86
CA ARG A 29 -6.21 3.95 -13.36
C ARG A 29 -5.09 4.41 -12.46
N ALA A 30 -5.17 5.63 -11.91
CA ALA A 30 -4.20 6.15 -10.97
C ALA A 30 -4.20 5.34 -9.67
N GLN A 31 -5.37 4.97 -9.15
CA GLN A 31 -5.50 4.12 -7.96
C GLN A 31 -4.93 2.72 -8.20
N GLU A 32 -5.22 2.11 -9.35
CA GLU A 32 -4.66 0.81 -9.71
C GLU A 32 -3.13 0.86 -9.81
N ALA A 33 -2.56 1.90 -10.39
CA ALA A 33 -1.11 2.08 -10.50
C ALA A 33 -0.48 2.23 -9.12
N VAL A 34 -1.08 3.00 -8.21
CA VAL A 34 -0.61 3.17 -6.83
C VAL A 34 -0.67 1.85 -6.06
N MET A 35 -1.78 1.11 -6.20
CA MET A 35 -1.94 -0.19 -5.53
C MET A 35 -0.91 -1.20 -6.02
N LYS A 36 -0.66 -1.25 -7.33
CA LYS A 36 0.35 -2.13 -7.92
C LYS A 36 1.75 -1.77 -7.40
N GLU A 37 2.09 -0.50 -7.38
CA GLU A 37 3.37 -0.04 -6.88
C GLU A 37 3.57 -0.39 -5.40
N ARG A 38 2.54 -0.19 -4.56
CA ARG A 38 2.58 -0.58 -3.15
C ARG A 38 2.79 -2.08 -2.97
N ASN A 39 2.10 -2.89 -3.76
CA ASN A 39 2.26 -4.34 -3.72
C ASN A 39 3.67 -4.76 -4.15
N ASP A 40 4.23 -4.13 -5.17
CA ASP A 40 5.59 -4.41 -5.63
C ASP A 40 6.63 -3.99 -4.58
N ILE A 41 6.45 -2.86 -3.92
CA ILE A 41 7.32 -2.42 -2.82
C ILE A 41 7.30 -3.43 -1.68
N ALA A 42 6.13 -3.88 -1.26
CA ALA A 42 5.97 -4.87 -0.21
C ALA A 42 6.63 -6.21 -0.59
N THR A 43 6.44 -6.64 -1.84
CA THR A 43 7.06 -7.87 -2.34
C THR A 43 8.59 -7.77 -2.35
N ARG A 44 9.13 -6.65 -2.80
CA ARG A 44 10.58 -6.41 -2.80
C ARG A 44 11.15 -6.35 -1.39
N ALA A 45 10.43 -5.74 -0.45
CA ALA A 45 10.82 -5.72 0.95
C ALA A 45 10.88 -7.14 1.53
N THR A 46 9.94 -8.00 1.16
CA THR A 46 9.95 -9.42 1.54
C THR A 46 11.17 -10.13 0.96
N TYR A 47 11.50 -9.88 -0.31
CA TYR A 47 12.71 -10.45 -0.91
C TYR A 47 13.97 -10.03 -0.18
N LEU A 48 14.10 -8.75 0.14
CA LEU A 48 15.27 -8.24 0.87
C LEU A 48 15.39 -8.86 2.25
N CYS A 49 14.27 -8.99 2.96
CA CYS A 49 14.24 -9.61 4.28
C CYS A 49 14.72 -11.07 4.22
N LEU A 50 14.15 -11.85 3.29
CA LEU A 50 14.48 -13.27 3.16
C LEU A 50 15.90 -13.47 2.67
N LEU A 51 16.39 -12.64 1.75
CA LEU A 51 17.78 -12.70 1.27
C LEU A 51 18.77 -12.37 2.38
N ALA A 52 18.49 -11.33 3.17
CA ALA A 52 19.33 -10.98 4.32
C ALA A 52 19.38 -12.13 5.36
N CYS A 53 18.24 -12.72 5.65
CA CYS A 53 18.16 -13.87 6.55
C CYS A 53 18.94 -15.07 6.02
N TYR A 54 18.85 -15.33 4.72
CA TYR A 54 19.64 -16.39 4.08
C TYR A 54 21.15 -16.12 4.20
N GLN A 55 21.54 -14.89 3.95
CA GLN A 55 22.96 -14.50 3.99
C GLN A 55 23.58 -14.65 5.39
N VAL A 56 22.80 -14.42 6.45
CA VAL A 56 23.29 -14.65 7.83
C VAL A 56 23.18 -16.10 8.29
N GLY A 57 22.80 -17.01 7.42
CA GLY A 57 22.89 -18.45 7.65
C GLY A 57 21.61 -19.17 7.99
N LEU A 58 20.44 -18.54 7.83
CA LEU A 58 19.18 -19.22 8.05
C LEU A 58 18.87 -20.22 6.95
N SER A 59 18.34 -21.39 7.32
CA SER A 59 18.00 -22.43 6.36
C SER A 59 16.76 -22.09 5.54
N PRO A 60 16.60 -22.67 4.32
CA PRO A 60 15.38 -22.47 3.53
C PRO A 60 14.10 -22.82 4.28
N ARG A 61 14.13 -23.81 5.15
CA ARG A 61 12.99 -24.18 6.00
C ARG A 61 12.61 -23.05 6.95
N THR A 62 13.59 -22.43 7.59
CA THR A 62 13.39 -21.28 8.48
C THR A 62 12.90 -20.06 7.69
N LEU A 63 13.44 -19.81 6.49
CA LEU A 63 13.00 -18.74 5.62
C LEU A 63 11.52 -18.88 5.26
N LYS A 64 11.08 -20.08 4.95
CA LYS A 64 9.67 -20.34 4.65
C LYS A 64 8.78 -20.05 5.86
N ARG A 65 9.22 -20.43 7.05
CA ARG A 65 8.49 -20.11 8.30
C ARG A 65 8.40 -18.61 8.54
N ILE A 66 9.46 -17.86 8.25
CA ILE A 66 9.46 -16.40 8.35
C ILE A 66 8.47 -15.81 7.34
N GLN A 67 8.49 -16.28 6.11
CA GLN A 67 7.56 -15.82 5.07
C GLN A 67 6.10 -16.08 5.46
N ASP A 68 5.80 -17.27 5.97
CA ASP A 68 4.46 -17.63 6.42
C ASP A 68 4.02 -16.75 7.60
N ALA A 69 4.91 -16.45 8.54
CA ALA A 69 4.62 -15.56 9.65
C ALA A 69 4.35 -14.12 9.18
N MET A 70 5.14 -13.64 8.22
CA MET A 70 4.94 -12.30 7.64
C MET A 70 3.61 -12.18 6.89
N ALA A 71 3.18 -13.23 6.21
CA ALA A 71 1.93 -13.24 5.46
C ALA A 71 0.70 -13.55 6.32
N GLY A 72 0.86 -14.10 7.50
CA GLY A 72 -0.19 -14.55 8.39
C GLY A 72 -0.26 -13.80 9.72
N PRO A 73 0.16 -14.41 10.84
CA PRO A 73 -0.08 -13.85 12.17
C PRO A 73 0.50 -12.45 12.40
N VAL A 74 1.70 -12.18 11.87
CA VAL A 74 2.35 -10.88 12.03
C VAL A 74 1.63 -9.81 11.22
N ALA A 75 1.26 -10.12 9.98
CA ALA A 75 0.51 -9.21 9.13
C ALA A 75 -0.87 -8.89 9.73
N ASP A 76 -1.56 -9.91 10.24
CA ASP A 76 -2.87 -9.75 10.85
C ASP A 76 -2.80 -8.83 12.07
N LYS A 77 -1.81 -9.02 12.93
CA LYS A 77 -1.63 -8.18 14.10
C LYS A 77 -1.21 -6.77 13.75
N TYR A 78 -0.35 -6.61 12.76
CA TYR A 78 0.05 -5.29 12.25
C TYR A 78 -1.17 -4.53 11.70
N ASN A 79 -2.04 -5.18 10.94
CA ASN A 79 -3.25 -4.58 10.39
C ASN A 79 -4.25 -4.19 11.47
N GLU A 80 -4.38 -4.99 12.52
CA GLU A 80 -5.22 -4.67 13.68
C GLU A 80 -4.77 -3.36 14.34
N TYR A 81 -3.48 -3.23 14.64
CA TYR A 81 -2.93 -2.02 15.23
C TYR A 81 -2.88 -0.83 14.26
N ARG A 82 -2.79 -1.09 12.96
CA ARG A 82 -2.83 -0.05 11.93
C ARG A 82 -4.15 0.70 11.93
N ASN A 83 -5.27 0.02 12.16
CA ASN A 83 -6.59 0.65 12.27
C ASN A 83 -6.65 1.65 13.42
N ASP A 84 -5.89 1.44 14.48
CA ASP A 84 -5.78 2.32 15.64
C ASP A 84 -4.59 3.29 15.53
N GLN A 85 -3.89 3.32 14.41
CA GLN A 85 -2.67 4.11 14.16
C GLN A 85 -1.53 3.80 15.13
N LEU A 86 -1.47 2.57 15.62
CA LEU A 86 -0.48 2.10 16.59
C LEU A 86 0.49 1.06 16.02
N ALA A 87 0.37 0.71 14.74
CA ALA A 87 1.14 -0.39 14.15
C ALA A 87 2.66 -0.16 14.23
N ASP A 88 3.11 1.02 13.87
CA ASP A 88 4.54 1.34 13.90
C ASP A 88 5.08 1.36 15.33
N LEU A 89 4.33 1.94 16.25
CA LEU A 89 4.71 1.95 17.66
C LEU A 89 4.78 0.53 18.23
N TRP A 90 3.79 -0.29 17.93
CA TRP A 90 3.79 -1.70 18.34
C TRP A 90 5.02 -2.44 17.82
N ALA A 91 5.32 -2.30 16.54
CA ALA A 91 6.47 -2.94 15.92
C ALA A 91 7.79 -2.47 16.54
N GLN A 92 7.96 -1.16 16.71
CA GLN A 92 9.15 -0.58 17.31
C GLN A 92 9.36 -1.05 18.75
N VAL A 93 8.33 -0.99 19.58
CA VAL A 93 8.41 -1.40 20.99
C VAL A 93 8.67 -2.89 21.10
N THR A 94 8.00 -3.72 20.30
CA THR A 94 8.19 -5.16 20.30
C THR A 94 9.64 -5.52 19.96
N LEU A 95 10.20 -4.88 18.93
CA LEU A 95 11.59 -5.14 18.52
C LEU A 95 12.59 -4.62 19.55
N GLN A 96 12.35 -3.44 20.13
CA GLN A 96 13.20 -2.91 21.20
C GLN A 96 13.22 -3.81 22.43
N ASN A 97 12.07 -4.38 22.78
CA ASN A 97 11.97 -5.27 23.95
C ASN A 97 12.79 -6.54 23.79
N ILE A 98 13.06 -6.98 22.57
CA ILE A 98 13.94 -8.12 22.31
C ILE A 98 15.38 -7.70 21.99
N GLY A 99 15.70 -6.43 22.16
CA GLY A 99 17.06 -5.90 21.97
C GLY A 99 17.43 -5.50 20.55
N VAL A 100 16.45 -5.28 19.68
CA VAL A 100 16.68 -4.87 18.30
C VAL A 100 16.26 -3.41 18.11
N ASP A 101 17.22 -2.54 17.87
CA ASP A 101 16.95 -1.15 17.52
C ASP A 101 16.64 -1.05 16.03
N VAL A 102 15.53 -0.42 15.72
CA VAL A 102 15.10 -0.20 14.33
C VAL A 102 14.88 1.27 14.06
N PRO A 103 15.03 1.71 12.81
CA PRO A 103 14.68 3.06 12.43
C PRO A 103 13.21 3.36 12.72
N LYS A 104 12.94 4.59 13.10
CA LYS A 104 11.56 5.05 13.30
C LYS A 104 11.00 5.57 11.99
N THR A 105 9.72 5.31 11.77
CA THR A 105 9.01 5.88 10.63
C THR A 105 8.82 7.39 10.83
N GLU A 106 8.87 8.14 9.73
CA GLU A 106 8.65 9.59 9.77
C GLU A 106 7.19 9.94 9.96
N GLU A 107 6.29 9.12 9.37
CA GLU A 107 4.84 9.30 9.49
C GLU A 107 4.24 8.15 10.30
N PRO A 108 3.38 8.46 11.28
CA PRO A 108 2.71 7.41 12.06
C PRO A 108 1.69 6.62 11.23
N LEU A 109 1.67 5.35 11.45
CA LEU A 109 0.65 4.45 10.91
C LEU A 109 -0.14 3.82 12.05
#